data_9d55de358e49bf0483914fcb1504b973
#
_entry.id   9d55de358e49bf0483914fcb1504b973
#
_cell.length_a   1.000
_cell.length_b   1.000
_cell.length_c   1.000
_cell.angle_alpha   90.00
_cell.angle_beta   90.00
_cell.angle_gamma   90.00
#
_symmetry.space_group_name_H-M   'P 1'
#
loop_
_entity.id
_entity.type
_entity.pdbx_description
1 polymer ?
#
loop_
_entity_poly.entity_id
_entity_poly.type
_entity_poly.pdbx_seq_one_letter_code
_entity_poly.pdbx_strand_id
1 'polypeptide(L)'
;MAGHSKWHNIKNRKGALDAKRGKVFGEISKAIRIAVREGKSDDPKSNPTLRTVLEKARAANMPKEKITKAIERGMGRSAAGATIQEVAYEGFGPGGIAIIAVAHTDNANRMSAEIKYAFSRNYGSLGGPGSAMYLFQRSQDGGYAPTISMELPDSQTETQLRQLVEALQELDEVEDVYMATYLPEVEEE
;
A
#
# COMPACT_ATOMS: atom_id res chain seq x y z
N MET A 1 -11.14 -41.67 -5.05
CA MET A 1 -11.41 -40.34 -4.50
C MET A 1 -10.24 -39.38 -4.75
N ALA A 2 -10.03 -38.92 -6.00
CA ALA A 2 -8.87 -38.11 -6.41
C ALA A 2 -9.26 -36.72 -7.00
N GLY A 3 -10.50 -36.27 -6.78
CA GLY A 3 -11.01 -35.05 -7.40
C GLY A 3 -10.78 -33.75 -6.61
N HIS A 4 -10.65 -33.79 -5.29
CA HIS A 4 -10.55 -32.60 -4.44
C HIS A 4 -9.14 -31.97 -4.36
N SER A 5 -8.09 -32.75 -4.56
CA SER A 5 -6.70 -32.28 -4.45
C SER A 5 -6.29 -31.35 -5.62
N LYS A 6 -6.77 -31.64 -6.84
CA LYS A 6 -6.37 -30.87 -8.05
C LYS A 6 -7.01 -29.48 -8.07
N TRP A 7 -8.27 -29.35 -7.62
CA TRP A 7 -8.95 -28.06 -7.50
C TRP A 7 -8.38 -27.17 -6.40
N HIS A 8 -7.98 -27.75 -5.27
CA HIS A 8 -7.37 -27.00 -4.17
C HIS A 8 -6.00 -26.43 -4.56
N ASN A 9 -5.20 -27.21 -5.26
CA ASN A 9 -3.89 -26.79 -5.77
C ASN A 9 -4.00 -25.71 -6.86
N ILE A 10 -5.02 -25.76 -7.73
CA ILE A 10 -5.26 -24.73 -8.76
C ILE A 10 -5.72 -23.43 -8.12
N LYS A 11 -6.61 -23.49 -7.12
CA LYS A 11 -7.10 -22.32 -6.39
C LYS A 11 -5.98 -21.61 -5.62
N ASN A 12 -5.10 -22.36 -4.97
CA ASN A 12 -3.96 -21.83 -4.23
C ASN A 12 -2.87 -21.22 -5.15
N ARG A 13 -2.60 -21.86 -6.30
CA ARG A 13 -1.66 -21.31 -7.31
C ARG A 13 -2.21 -20.03 -7.97
N LYS A 14 -3.52 -19.99 -8.24
CA LYS A 14 -4.14 -18.79 -8.81
C LYS A 14 -4.14 -17.64 -7.81
N GLY A 15 -4.46 -17.91 -6.53
CA GLY A 15 -4.39 -16.91 -5.47
C GLY A 15 -3.00 -16.31 -5.26
N ALA A 16 -1.94 -17.14 -5.29
CA ALA A 16 -0.57 -16.67 -5.16
C ALA A 16 -0.10 -15.84 -6.37
N LEU A 17 -0.53 -16.21 -7.59
CA LEU A 17 -0.24 -15.43 -8.79
C LEU A 17 -1.00 -14.10 -8.81
N ASP A 18 -2.24 -14.08 -8.33
CA ASP A 18 -3.06 -12.87 -8.27
C ASP A 18 -2.53 -11.92 -7.18
N ALA A 19 -2.04 -12.43 -6.04
CA ALA A 19 -1.39 -11.63 -5.00
C ALA A 19 -0.07 -11.00 -5.51
N LYS A 20 0.80 -11.77 -6.18
CA LYS A 20 2.01 -11.21 -6.81
C LYS A 20 1.69 -10.13 -7.84
N ARG A 21 0.65 -10.31 -8.64
CA ARG A 21 0.16 -9.29 -9.58
C ARG A 21 -0.37 -8.04 -8.86
N GLY A 22 -1.10 -8.22 -7.77
CA GLY A 22 -1.61 -7.14 -6.93
C GLY A 22 -0.48 -6.25 -6.43
N LYS A 23 0.57 -6.85 -5.86
CA LYS A 23 1.75 -6.15 -5.37
C LYS A 23 2.45 -5.35 -6.49
N VAL A 24 2.73 -6.00 -7.62
CA VAL A 24 3.37 -5.35 -8.78
C VAL A 24 2.52 -4.17 -9.29
N PHE A 25 1.21 -4.32 -9.37
CA PHE A 25 0.32 -3.24 -9.81
C PHE A 25 0.25 -2.10 -8.79
N GLY A 26 0.32 -2.39 -7.49
CA GLY A 26 0.41 -1.39 -6.43
C GLY A 26 1.67 -0.54 -6.55
N GLU A 27 2.83 -1.18 -6.71
CA GLU A 27 4.11 -0.49 -6.90
C GLU A 27 4.12 0.39 -8.16
N ILE A 28 3.60 -0.13 -9.28
CA ILE A 28 3.50 0.64 -10.53
C ILE A 28 2.54 1.82 -10.37
N SER A 29 1.38 1.62 -9.73
CA SER A 29 0.43 2.70 -9.46
C SER A 29 1.05 3.82 -8.63
N LYS A 30 1.82 3.46 -7.58
CA LYS A 30 2.57 4.41 -6.77
C LYS A 30 3.59 5.17 -7.61
N ALA A 31 4.38 4.46 -8.42
CA ALA A 31 5.37 5.08 -9.30
C ALA A 31 4.73 6.04 -10.33
N ILE A 32 3.55 5.70 -10.88
CA ILE A 32 2.80 6.59 -11.77
C ILE A 32 2.38 7.86 -11.02
N ARG A 33 1.79 7.74 -9.82
CA ARG A 33 1.35 8.90 -9.02
C ARG A 33 2.50 9.84 -8.72
N ILE A 34 3.64 9.30 -8.28
CA ILE A 34 4.86 10.08 -8.00
C ILE A 34 5.34 10.79 -9.27
N ALA A 35 5.49 10.07 -10.38
CA ALA A 35 5.97 10.63 -11.64
C ALA A 35 5.09 11.77 -12.15
N VAL A 36 3.76 11.65 -12.03
CA VAL A 36 2.80 12.69 -12.43
C VAL A 36 2.90 13.90 -11.50
N ARG A 37 2.97 13.69 -10.18
CA ARG A 37 3.05 14.75 -9.17
C ARG A 37 4.33 15.55 -9.30
N GLU A 38 5.48 14.90 -9.44
CA GLU A 38 6.79 15.55 -9.59
C GLU A 38 6.94 16.24 -10.93
N GLY A 39 6.54 15.57 -12.00
CA GLY A 39 6.59 16.12 -13.37
C GLY A 39 5.50 17.14 -13.67
N LYS A 40 4.50 17.32 -12.76
CA LYS A 40 3.35 18.23 -12.91
C LYS A 40 2.65 18.09 -14.26
N SER A 41 2.70 16.90 -14.86
CA SER A 41 2.14 16.62 -16.19
C SER A 41 1.69 15.17 -16.28
N ASP A 42 0.48 14.99 -16.83
CA ASP A 42 -0.12 13.70 -17.18
C ASP A 42 0.19 13.25 -18.62
N ASP A 43 0.89 14.10 -19.40
CA ASP A 43 1.31 13.77 -20.75
C ASP A 43 2.71 13.10 -20.76
N PRO A 44 2.81 11.82 -21.21
CA PRO A 44 4.09 11.12 -21.29
C PRO A 44 5.10 11.77 -22.27
N LYS A 45 4.65 12.66 -23.14
CA LYS A 45 5.54 13.37 -24.07
C LYS A 45 6.35 14.44 -23.34
N SER A 46 5.74 15.11 -22.38
CA SER A 46 6.34 16.15 -21.56
C SER A 46 6.92 15.64 -20.23
N ASN A 47 6.61 14.39 -19.85
CA ASN A 47 7.05 13.75 -18.61
C ASN A 47 7.81 12.45 -18.91
N PRO A 48 9.14 12.48 -19.03
CA PRO A 48 9.97 11.29 -19.33
C PRO A 48 9.87 10.21 -18.25
N THR A 49 9.78 10.59 -16.97
CA THR A 49 9.63 9.65 -15.85
C THR A 49 8.33 8.88 -15.98
N LEU A 50 7.21 9.58 -16.22
CA LEU A 50 5.92 8.95 -16.45
C LEU A 50 5.97 7.98 -17.64
N ARG A 51 6.62 8.37 -18.74
CA ARG A 51 6.78 7.51 -19.92
C ARG A 51 7.43 6.18 -19.56
N THR A 52 8.55 6.22 -18.84
CA THR A 52 9.28 5.02 -18.41
C THR A 52 8.41 4.13 -17.51
N VAL A 53 7.67 4.72 -16.58
CA VAL A 53 6.77 3.94 -15.70
C VAL A 53 5.60 3.34 -16.47
N LEU A 54 5.05 4.04 -17.45
CA LEU A 54 3.98 3.50 -18.32
C LEU A 54 4.47 2.32 -19.19
N GLU A 55 5.73 2.31 -19.60
CA GLU A 55 6.33 1.15 -20.27
C GLU A 55 6.38 -0.07 -19.36
N LYS A 56 6.79 0.12 -18.09
CA LYS A 56 6.74 -0.94 -17.07
C LYS A 56 5.32 -1.45 -16.82
N ALA A 57 4.34 -0.54 -16.75
CA ALA A 57 2.92 -0.90 -16.60
C ALA A 57 2.41 -1.77 -17.76
N ARG A 58 2.79 -1.44 -18.99
CA ARG A 58 2.45 -2.24 -20.18
C ARG A 58 3.12 -3.61 -20.15
N ALA A 59 4.41 -3.68 -19.81
CA ALA A 59 5.15 -4.93 -19.69
C ALA A 59 4.54 -5.86 -18.61
N ALA A 60 4.05 -5.29 -17.52
CA ALA A 60 3.34 -6.03 -16.46
C ALA A 60 1.89 -6.38 -16.82
N ASN A 61 1.38 -6.00 -18.00
CA ASN A 61 -0.03 -6.15 -18.40
C ASN A 61 -1.03 -5.49 -17.42
N MET A 62 -0.67 -4.33 -16.89
CA MET A 62 -1.54 -3.58 -15.98
C MET A 62 -2.79 -3.07 -16.73
N PRO A 63 -4.01 -3.24 -16.17
CA PRO A 63 -5.23 -2.76 -16.81
C PRO A 63 -5.22 -1.24 -17.03
N LYS A 64 -5.69 -0.81 -18.21
CA LYS A 64 -5.73 0.63 -18.57
C LYS A 64 -6.48 1.48 -17.54
N GLU A 65 -7.57 0.96 -16.99
CA GLU A 65 -8.35 1.66 -15.96
C GLU A 65 -7.54 1.95 -14.68
N LYS A 66 -6.69 1.00 -14.26
CA LYS A 66 -5.79 1.21 -13.12
C LYS A 66 -4.73 2.27 -13.44
N ILE A 67 -4.18 2.26 -14.64
CA ILE A 67 -3.22 3.28 -15.10
C ILE A 67 -3.88 4.67 -15.11
N THR A 68 -5.06 4.81 -15.70
CA THR A 68 -5.79 6.08 -15.76
C THR A 68 -6.08 6.62 -14.37
N LYS A 69 -6.60 5.78 -13.47
CA LYS A 69 -6.85 6.15 -12.06
C LYS A 69 -5.58 6.61 -11.34
N ALA A 70 -4.44 5.94 -11.58
CA ALA A 70 -3.18 6.32 -10.97
C ALA A 70 -2.70 7.70 -11.48
N ILE A 71 -2.85 8.00 -12.78
CA ILE A 71 -2.53 9.30 -13.37
C ILE A 71 -3.43 10.40 -12.78
N GLU A 72 -4.76 10.19 -12.76
CA GLU A 72 -5.72 11.14 -12.19
C GLU A 72 -5.41 11.46 -10.74
N ARG A 73 -5.11 10.44 -9.92
CA ARG A 73 -4.69 10.63 -8.53
C ARG A 73 -3.38 11.40 -8.41
N GLY A 74 -2.41 11.13 -9.29
CA GLY A 74 -1.15 11.88 -9.33
C GLY A 74 -1.36 13.37 -9.64
N MET A 75 -2.41 13.71 -10.41
CA MET A 75 -2.84 15.09 -10.69
C MET A 75 -3.73 15.70 -9.61
N GLY A 76 -3.99 14.97 -8.51
CA GLY A 76 -4.91 15.42 -7.46
C GLY A 76 -6.39 15.43 -7.90
N ARG A 77 -6.73 14.68 -8.95
CA ARG A 77 -8.10 14.58 -9.49
C ARG A 77 -8.67 13.19 -9.20
N SER A 78 -9.94 13.12 -8.84
CA SER A 78 -10.70 11.88 -8.86
C SER A 78 -11.59 11.83 -10.10
N ALA A 79 -11.94 10.61 -10.53
CA ALA A 79 -12.87 10.41 -11.64
C ALA A 79 -14.25 11.06 -11.42
N ALA A 80 -14.61 11.33 -10.16
CA ALA A 80 -15.84 12.00 -9.75
C ALA A 80 -15.68 13.53 -9.60
N GLY A 81 -14.52 14.12 -9.91
CA GLY A 81 -14.23 15.53 -9.73
C GLY A 81 -14.05 15.97 -8.26
N ALA A 82 -14.02 15.03 -7.32
CA ALA A 82 -13.75 15.31 -5.92
C ALA A 82 -12.24 15.58 -5.71
N THR A 83 -11.92 16.43 -4.74
CA THR A 83 -10.53 16.72 -4.36
C THR A 83 -9.94 15.53 -3.61
N ILE A 84 -8.79 15.05 -4.07
CA ILE A 84 -8.02 14.05 -3.35
C ILE A 84 -7.28 14.72 -2.19
N GLN A 85 -7.41 14.15 -1.01
CA GLN A 85 -6.72 14.59 0.21
C GLN A 85 -5.79 13.50 0.75
N GLU A 86 -4.66 13.91 1.31
CA GLU A 86 -3.79 13.04 2.07
C GLU A 86 -4.36 12.84 3.47
N VAL A 87 -4.50 11.59 3.88
CA VAL A 87 -4.98 11.21 5.21
C VAL A 87 -4.04 10.18 5.82
N ALA A 88 -3.56 10.44 7.04
CA ALA A 88 -2.80 9.48 7.81
C ALA A 88 -3.73 8.70 8.74
N TYR A 89 -3.69 7.38 8.63
CA TYR A 89 -4.43 6.44 9.48
C TYR A 89 -3.46 5.80 10.45
N GLU A 90 -3.81 5.84 11.72
CA GLU A 90 -2.98 5.39 12.82
C GLU A 90 -3.53 4.10 13.41
N GLY A 91 -2.65 3.16 13.74
CA GLY A 91 -3.08 1.90 14.32
C GLY A 91 -1.94 1.11 14.92
N PHE A 92 -2.29 -0.06 15.44
CA PHE A 92 -1.36 -0.99 16.04
C PHE A 92 -1.52 -2.36 15.39
N GLY A 93 -0.40 -2.92 14.95
CA GLY A 93 -0.30 -4.25 14.40
C GLY A 93 -0.04 -5.31 15.45
N PRO A 94 0.24 -6.55 15.02
CA PRO A 94 0.69 -7.64 15.87
C PRO A 94 1.85 -7.21 16.78
N GLY A 95 1.87 -7.70 18.01
CA GLY A 95 2.89 -7.29 19.01
C GLY A 95 2.75 -5.85 19.50
N GLY A 96 1.66 -5.15 19.16
CA GLY A 96 1.46 -3.75 19.55
C GLY A 96 2.31 -2.77 18.72
N ILE A 97 2.90 -3.20 17.61
CA ILE A 97 3.74 -2.36 16.76
C ILE A 97 2.91 -1.21 16.18
N ALA A 98 3.33 0.02 16.44
CA ALA A 98 2.67 1.21 15.91
C ALA A 98 2.85 1.31 14.39
N ILE A 99 1.77 1.65 13.68
CA ILE A 99 1.72 1.75 12.22
C ILE A 99 1.02 3.05 11.83
N ILE A 100 1.56 3.73 10.81
CA ILE A 100 0.90 4.83 10.11
C ILE A 100 0.74 4.41 8.65
N ALA A 101 -0.50 4.39 8.16
CA ALA A 101 -0.81 4.22 6.74
C ALA A 101 -1.23 5.57 6.16
N VAL A 102 -0.48 6.06 5.17
CA VAL A 102 -0.79 7.30 4.46
C VAL A 102 -1.55 6.96 3.19
N ALA A 103 -2.72 7.53 3.03
CA ALA A 103 -3.56 7.33 1.85
C ALA A 103 -3.92 8.66 1.18
N HIS A 104 -4.01 8.62 -0.16
CA HIS A 104 -4.54 9.70 -0.98
C HIS A 104 -5.93 9.30 -1.46
N THR A 105 -6.96 9.89 -0.87
CA THR A 105 -8.35 9.49 -1.07
C THR A 105 -9.27 10.69 -1.34
N ASP A 106 -10.30 10.46 -2.14
CA ASP A 106 -11.42 11.36 -2.34
C ASP A 106 -12.55 11.11 -1.32
N ASN A 107 -12.46 10.02 -0.54
CA ASN A 107 -13.46 9.64 0.45
C ASN A 107 -12.82 9.00 1.70
N ALA A 108 -12.51 9.85 2.68
CA ALA A 108 -11.87 9.43 3.93
C ALA A 108 -12.69 8.40 4.72
N ASN A 109 -14.03 8.45 4.66
CA ASN A 109 -14.89 7.51 5.37
C ASN A 109 -14.81 6.09 4.77
N ARG A 110 -14.86 5.99 3.44
CA ARG A 110 -14.66 4.73 2.73
C ARG A 110 -13.28 4.16 3.05
N MET A 111 -12.25 4.99 2.89
CA MET A 111 -10.86 4.59 3.13
C MET A 111 -10.63 4.14 4.57
N SER A 112 -11.22 4.82 5.55
CA SER A 112 -11.18 4.41 6.95
C SER A 112 -11.78 3.04 7.18
N ALA A 113 -12.89 2.69 6.51
CA ALA A 113 -13.52 1.38 6.62
C ALA A 113 -12.63 0.28 5.99
N GLU A 114 -12.01 0.53 4.84
CA GLU A 114 -11.09 -0.40 4.16
C GLU A 114 -9.84 -0.66 5.01
N ILE A 115 -9.22 0.40 5.54
CA ILE A 115 -8.05 0.30 6.42
C ILE A 115 -8.41 -0.43 7.72
N LYS A 116 -9.54 -0.10 8.34
CA LYS A 116 -10.01 -0.80 9.54
C LYS A 116 -10.20 -2.29 9.28
N TYR A 117 -10.74 -2.64 8.13
CA TYR A 117 -10.90 -4.03 7.72
C TYR A 117 -9.53 -4.73 7.56
N ALA A 118 -8.57 -4.09 6.88
CA ALA A 118 -7.23 -4.63 6.72
C ALA A 118 -6.53 -4.89 8.07
N PHE A 119 -6.59 -3.92 9.00
CA PHE A 119 -6.06 -4.11 10.35
C PHE A 119 -6.72 -5.28 11.07
N SER A 120 -8.06 -5.30 11.15
CA SER A 120 -8.80 -6.32 11.92
C SER A 120 -8.64 -7.74 11.36
N ARG A 121 -8.46 -7.89 10.06
CA ARG A 121 -8.21 -9.20 9.42
C ARG A 121 -6.80 -9.72 9.62
N ASN A 122 -5.86 -8.84 9.97
CA ASN A 122 -4.44 -9.17 10.09
C ASN A 122 -3.90 -8.85 11.50
N TYR A 123 -4.69 -9.23 12.51
CA TYR A 123 -4.27 -9.20 13.94
C TYR A 123 -3.92 -7.81 14.48
N GLY A 124 -4.39 -6.75 13.83
CA GLY A 124 -4.19 -5.37 14.26
C GLY A 124 -5.48 -4.65 14.59
N SER A 125 -5.35 -3.39 14.96
CA SER A 125 -6.47 -2.49 15.25
C SER A 125 -6.20 -1.08 14.74
N LEU A 126 -7.18 -0.48 14.07
CA LEU A 126 -7.14 0.94 13.74
C LEU A 126 -7.42 1.76 15.00
N GLY A 127 -6.56 2.72 15.28
CA GLY A 127 -6.72 3.69 16.36
C GLY A 127 -7.38 4.99 15.89
N GLY A 128 -7.59 5.90 16.84
CA GLY A 128 -7.99 7.27 16.55
C GLY A 128 -6.80 8.17 16.23
N PRO A 129 -7.04 9.41 15.74
CA PRO A 129 -6.00 10.39 15.52
C PRO A 129 -5.15 10.64 16.78
N GLY A 130 -3.82 10.64 16.63
CA GLY A 130 -2.87 10.81 17.73
C GLY A 130 -2.57 9.55 18.55
N SER A 131 -3.20 8.40 18.23
CA SER A 131 -2.99 7.15 18.99
C SER A 131 -1.60 6.52 18.79
N ALA A 132 -1.01 6.69 17.61
CA ALA A 132 0.31 6.15 17.26
C ALA A 132 1.28 7.23 16.78
N MET A 133 0.79 8.37 16.31
CA MET A 133 1.59 9.44 15.71
C MET A 133 2.71 9.97 16.61
N TYR A 134 2.51 9.97 17.94
CA TYR A 134 3.53 10.42 18.90
C TYR A 134 4.80 9.54 18.92
N LEU A 135 4.74 8.33 18.35
CA LEU A 135 5.88 7.43 18.19
C LEU A 135 6.68 7.70 16.91
N PHE A 136 6.26 8.67 16.10
CA PHE A 136 6.90 9.02 14.85
C PHE A 136 7.26 10.51 14.80
N GLN A 137 8.22 10.82 13.96
CA GLN A 137 8.59 12.19 13.59
C GLN A 137 8.52 12.33 12.07
N ARG A 138 8.29 13.55 11.58
CA ARG A 138 8.38 13.83 10.16
C ARG A 138 9.83 13.69 9.69
N SER A 139 10.07 12.92 8.63
CA SER A 139 11.36 12.81 7.97
C SER A 139 11.53 13.94 6.92
N GLN A 140 12.79 14.16 6.49
CA GLN A 140 13.11 15.24 5.55
C GLN A 140 12.45 15.08 4.17
N ASP A 141 12.14 13.86 3.78
CA ASP A 141 11.44 13.50 2.54
C ASP A 141 9.92 13.64 2.63
N GLY A 142 9.40 14.12 3.78
CA GLY A 142 7.98 14.31 4.01
C GLY A 142 7.25 13.07 4.55
N GLY A 143 7.95 11.95 4.71
CA GLY A 143 7.42 10.71 5.30
C GLY A 143 7.40 10.72 6.83
N TYR A 144 7.36 9.53 7.43
CA TYR A 144 7.41 9.34 8.87
C TYR A 144 8.54 8.38 9.24
N ALA A 145 9.30 8.73 10.26
CA ALA A 145 10.32 7.89 10.85
C ALA A 145 9.98 7.61 12.30
N PRO A 146 10.10 6.36 12.79
CA PRO A 146 9.85 6.06 14.19
C PRO A 146 10.89 6.73 15.08
N THR A 147 10.46 7.29 16.22
CA THR A 147 11.34 7.85 17.25
C THR A 147 11.93 6.77 18.14
N ILE A 148 11.24 5.62 18.23
CA ILE A 148 11.64 4.45 18.98
C ILE A 148 11.41 3.23 18.09
N SER A 149 12.42 2.36 17.98
CA SER A 149 12.26 1.06 17.32
C SER A 149 11.74 0.05 18.35
N MET A 150 10.57 -0.51 18.08
CA MET A 150 9.95 -1.56 18.88
C MET A 150 10.50 -2.92 18.46
N GLU A 151 10.80 -3.78 19.42
CA GLU A 151 11.25 -5.14 19.14
C GLU A 151 10.08 -6.05 18.80
N LEU A 152 10.31 -6.97 17.86
CA LEU A 152 9.35 -8.03 17.52
C LEU A 152 9.53 -9.16 18.54
N PRO A 153 8.46 -9.63 19.19
CA PRO A 153 8.58 -10.64 20.25
C PRO A 153 8.95 -12.03 19.69
N ASP A 154 8.57 -12.35 18.47
CA ASP A 154 8.79 -13.66 17.85
C ASP A 154 8.58 -13.62 16.33
N SER A 155 8.97 -14.71 15.66
CA SER A 155 8.83 -14.88 14.19
C SER A 155 7.37 -14.99 13.72
N GLN A 156 6.46 -15.43 14.58
CA GLN A 156 5.03 -15.46 14.25
C GLN A 156 4.47 -14.05 14.15
N THR A 157 4.81 -13.18 15.11
CA THR A 157 4.44 -11.76 15.11
C THR A 157 5.03 -11.05 13.90
N GLU A 158 6.27 -11.36 13.52
CA GLU A 158 6.88 -10.83 12.30
C GLU A 158 6.09 -11.23 11.06
N THR A 159 5.73 -12.50 10.94
CA THR A 159 4.94 -13.01 9.78
C THR A 159 3.58 -12.32 9.71
N GLN A 160 2.88 -12.18 10.83
CA GLN A 160 1.59 -11.50 10.91
C GLN A 160 1.70 -10.00 10.57
N LEU A 161 2.79 -9.35 11.03
CA LEU A 161 3.03 -7.94 10.73
C LEU A 161 3.28 -7.73 9.22
N ARG A 162 4.05 -8.60 8.58
CA ARG A 162 4.26 -8.59 7.12
C ARG A 162 2.95 -8.73 6.38
N GLN A 163 2.07 -9.64 6.79
CA GLN A 163 0.74 -9.81 6.21
C GLN A 163 -0.12 -8.55 6.33
N LEU A 164 -0.07 -7.88 7.50
CA LEU A 164 -0.79 -6.62 7.69
C LEU A 164 -0.25 -5.51 6.79
N VAL A 165 1.07 -5.35 6.73
CA VAL A 165 1.70 -4.33 5.87
C VAL A 165 1.38 -4.58 4.41
N GLU A 166 1.46 -5.82 3.95
CA GLU A 166 1.10 -6.20 2.58
C GLU A 166 -0.38 -5.90 2.28
N ALA A 167 -1.29 -6.29 3.18
CA ALA A 167 -2.72 -6.00 3.03
C ALA A 167 -3.04 -4.49 2.99
N LEU A 168 -2.30 -3.67 3.75
CA LEU A 168 -2.43 -2.21 3.68
C LEU A 168 -1.89 -1.65 2.37
N GLN A 169 -0.74 -2.15 1.90
CA GLN A 169 -0.11 -1.73 0.64
C GLN A 169 -0.89 -2.16 -0.61
N GLU A 170 -1.71 -3.21 -0.51
CA GLU A 170 -2.59 -3.67 -1.59
C GLU A 170 -3.80 -2.73 -1.81
N LEU A 171 -4.14 -1.89 -0.83
CA LEU A 171 -5.18 -0.89 -0.98
C LEU A 171 -4.74 0.19 -1.98
N ASP A 172 -5.48 0.33 -3.07
CA ASP A 172 -5.14 1.19 -4.21
C ASP A 172 -4.83 2.66 -3.83
N GLU A 173 -5.39 3.15 -2.72
CA GLU A 173 -5.26 4.54 -2.27
C GLU A 173 -4.20 4.73 -1.18
N VAL A 174 -3.67 3.64 -0.62
CA VAL A 174 -2.55 3.70 0.32
C VAL A 174 -1.25 3.96 -0.47
N GLU A 175 -0.54 4.99 -0.09
CA GLU A 175 0.72 5.38 -0.72
C GLU A 175 1.91 4.84 0.05
N ASP A 176 1.90 5.02 1.38
CA ASP A 176 2.99 4.58 2.25
C ASP A 176 2.47 3.94 3.53
N VAL A 177 3.23 2.98 4.04
CA VAL A 177 3.02 2.36 5.35
C VAL A 177 4.31 2.46 6.13
N TYR A 178 4.25 3.15 7.28
CA TYR A 178 5.35 3.31 8.21
C TYR A 178 5.08 2.50 9.47
N MET A 179 6.11 1.90 10.03
CA MET A 179 5.99 1.10 11.25
C MET A 179 7.10 1.43 12.24
N ALA A 180 6.81 1.31 13.52
CA ALA A 180 7.76 1.57 14.59
C ALA A 180 8.65 0.35 14.88
N THR A 181 9.04 -0.39 13.84
CA THR A 181 9.96 -1.54 13.94
C THR A 181 10.69 -1.71 12.60
N TYR A 182 11.74 -2.50 12.62
CA TYR A 182 12.45 -2.94 11.42
C TYR A 182 12.01 -4.37 11.05
N LEU A 183 11.61 -4.56 9.81
CA LEU A 183 11.41 -5.89 9.24
C LEU A 183 12.64 -6.25 8.39
N PRO A 184 13.37 -7.31 8.71
CA PRO A 184 14.50 -7.75 7.90
C PRO A 184 14.05 -8.03 6.46
N GLU A 185 14.93 -7.78 5.50
CA GLU A 185 14.67 -8.21 4.12
C GLU A 185 14.57 -9.73 4.08
N VAL A 186 13.56 -10.23 3.37
CA VAL A 186 13.46 -11.68 3.11
C VAL A 186 14.43 -11.98 1.99
N GLU A 187 15.52 -12.69 2.30
CA GLU A 187 16.39 -13.23 1.25
C GLU A 187 15.55 -14.19 0.38
N GLU A 188 15.35 -13.81 -0.88
CA GLU A 188 14.74 -14.71 -1.87
C GLU A 188 15.78 -15.80 -2.18
N GLU A 189 15.53 -17.03 -1.68
CA GLU A 189 16.26 -18.25 -2.11
C GLU A 189 15.87 -18.66 -3.54
#